data_e9fbdc1f0fdcd451583c310cbdfadebf
#
_entry.id   e9fbdc1f0fdcd451583c310cbdfadebf
#
_cell.length_a   1.000
_cell.length_b   1.000
_cell.length_c   1.000
_cell.angle_alpha   90.00
_cell.angle_beta   90.00
_cell.angle_gamma   90.00
#
_symmetry.space_group_name_H-M   'P 1'
#
loop_
_entity.id
_entity.type
_entity.pdbx_description
1 polymer ?
#
loop_
_entity_poly.entity_id
_entity_poly.type
_entity_poly.pdbx_seq_one_letter_code
_entity_poly.pdbx_strand_id
1 'polypeptide(L)'
;VSNALIPNMIKNKNGKIINIASTLGYRPLSFVGAYSATKAALIQITKSQSIELAKYNICVNALAPGYILTDINRKQLEGDAGVLLKKKIPLKRFATVEELDVIISMLVNPLNTYMTGATIAVDGGLSTGLWQ
;
A
#
# COMPACT_ATOMS: atom_id res chain seq x y z
N VAL A 1 4.45 -14.87 5.89
CA VAL A 1 3.21 -14.78 6.72
C VAL A 1 2.02 -15.27 5.92
N SER A 2 1.66 -14.66 4.77
CA SER A 2 0.45 -15.03 4.00
C SER A 2 0.38 -16.53 3.68
N ASN A 3 1.47 -17.14 3.21
CA ASN A 3 1.50 -18.56 2.87
C ASN A 3 1.16 -19.49 4.03
N ALA A 4 1.42 -19.08 5.28
CA ALA A 4 1.08 -19.88 6.46
C ALA A 4 -0.43 -19.78 6.81
N LEU A 5 -1.11 -18.72 6.44
CA LEU A 5 -2.51 -18.45 6.77
C LEU A 5 -3.48 -18.85 5.65
N ILE A 6 -3.04 -18.83 4.40
CA ILE A 6 -3.85 -19.15 3.22
C ILE A 6 -4.55 -20.51 3.33
N PRO A 7 -3.92 -21.62 3.77
CA PRO A 7 -4.61 -22.90 3.89
C PRO A 7 -5.86 -22.85 4.79
N ASN A 8 -5.78 -22.09 5.89
CA ASN A 8 -6.93 -21.92 6.79
C ASN A 8 -8.03 -21.05 6.16
N MET A 9 -7.65 -19.98 5.44
CA MET A 9 -8.59 -19.14 4.70
C MET A 9 -9.31 -19.95 3.61
N ILE A 10 -8.59 -20.80 2.88
CA ILE A 10 -9.15 -21.70 1.86
C ILE A 10 -10.17 -22.67 2.48
N LYS A 11 -9.82 -23.30 3.61
CA LYS A 11 -10.72 -24.21 4.33
C LYS A 11 -12.01 -23.51 4.75
N ASN A 12 -11.90 -22.26 5.21
CA ASN A 12 -13.04 -21.48 5.68
C ASN A 12 -13.78 -20.75 4.54
N LYS A 13 -13.26 -20.81 3.30
CA LYS A 13 -13.77 -20.05 2.13
C LYS A 13 -14.00 -18.57 2.43
N ASN A 14 -13.12 -17.98 3.19
CA ASN A 14 -13.17 -16.58 3.59
C ASN A 14 -11.78 -16.07 3.98
N GLY A 15 -11.42 -14.88 3.50
CA GLY A 15 -10.17 -14.24 3.87
C GLY A 15 -9.99 -12.85 3.25
N LYS A 16 -9.22 -12.03 3.95
CA LYS A 16 -8.76 -10.73 3.47
C LYS A 16 -7.25 -10.66 3.63
N ILE A 17 -6.55 -10.39 2.55
CA ILE A 17 -5.09 -10.19 2.54
C ILE A 17 -4.83 -8.76 2.08
N ILE A 18 -4.09 -8.00 2.89
CA ILE A 18 -3.65 -6.66 2.55
C ILE A 18 -2.12 -6.66 2.51
N ASN A 19 -1.57 -6.46 1.34
CA ASN A 19 -0.13 -6.32 1.15
C ASN A 19 0.25 -4.84 1.25
N ILE A 20 1.16 -4.49 2.17
CA ILE A 20 1.64 -3.11 2.32
C ILE A 20 2.74 -2.86 1.31
N ALA A 21 2.34 -2.31 0.17
CA ALA A 21 3.23 -1.91 -0.92
C ALA A 21 3.83 -0.50 -0.66
N SER A 22 3.94 0.31 -1.68
CA SER A 22 4.32 1.72 -1.65
C SER A 22 3.97 2.34 -3.02
N THR A 23 3.75 3.64 -3.06
CA THR A 23 3.67 4.39 -4.32
C THR A 23 4.95 4.25 -5.15
N LEU A 24 6.09 4.02 -4.51
CA LEU A 24 7.37 3.73 -5.20
C LEU A 24 7.37 2.40 -5.97
N GLY A 25 6.39 1.54 -5.75
CA GLY A 25 6.24 0.30 -6.52
C GLY A 25 5.74 0.52 -7.96
N TYR A 26 5.14 1.66 -8.27
CA TYR A 26 4.71 2.02 -9.62
C TYR A 26 5.23 3.40 -10.08
N ARG A 27 5.82 4.15 -9.18
CA ARG A 27 6.45 5.45 -9.47
C ARG A 27 7.80 5.56 -8.78
N PRO A 28 8.87 5.03 -9.40
CA PRO A 28 10.18 4.99 -8.77
C PRO A 28 10.80 6.37 -8.62
N LEU A 29 11.71 6.50 -7.64
CA LEU A 29 12.57 7.65 -7.44
C LEU A 29 14.04 7.24 -7.62
N SER A 30 14.90 8.23 -7.89
CA SER A 30 16.35 8.04 -7.91
C SER A 30 16.84 7.51 -6.55
N PHE A 31 17.87 6.67 -6.58
CA PHE A 31 18.57 6.09 -5.43
C PHE A 31 17.76 5.10 -4.56
N VAL A 32 16.52 4.78 -4.91
CA VAL A 32 15.67 3.80 -4.20
C VAL A 32 15.20 2.65 -5.11
N GLY A 33 15.96 2.36 -6.17
CA GLY A 33 15.57 1.39 -7.19
C GLY A 33 15.30 -0.01 -6.63
N ALA A 34 16.19 -0.53 -5.76
CA ALA A 34 15.99 -1.85 -5.16
C ALA A 34 14.70 -1.91 -4.31
N TYR A 35 14.45 -0.90 -3.49
CA TYR A 35 13.20 -0.81 -2.72
C TYR A 35 11.98 -0.74 -3.65
N SER A 36 12.02 0.12 -4.68
CA SER A 36 10.95 0.25 -5.68
C SER A 36 10.66 -1.08 -6.36
N ALA A 37 11.70 -1.82 -6.75
CA ALA A 37 11.54 -3.15 -7.37
C ALA A 37 10.83 -4.14 -6.44
N THR A 38 11.19 -4.18 -5.13
CA THR A 38 10.51 -5.05 -4.17
C THR A 38 9.03 -4.70 -4.02
N LYS A 39 8.68 -3.40 -4.01
CA LYS A 39 7.30 -2.94 -3.88
C LYS A 39 6.50 -3.13 -5.16
N ALA A 40 7.13 -3.01 -6.33
CA ALA A 40 6.52 -3.38 -7.61
C ALA A 40 6.21 -4.88 -7.69
N ALA A 41 7.16 -5.72 -7.26
CA ALA A 41 6.94 -7.17 -7.16
C ALA A 41 5.76 -7.50 -6.24
N LEU A 42 5.65 -6.82 -5.09
CA LEU A 42 4.55 -7.04 -4.15
C LEU A 42 3.19 -6.64 -4.74
N ILE A 43 3.12 -5.56 -5.52
CA ILE A 43 1.92 -5.17 -6.27
C ILE A 43 1.55 -6.27 -7.28
N GLN A 44 2.52 -6.81 -8.01
CA GLN A 44 2.25 -7.86 -8.99
C GLN A 44 1.85 -9.18 -8.33
N ILE A 45 2.49 -9.56 -7.21
CA ILE A 45 2.10 -10.73 -6.40
C ILE A 45 0.66 -10.57 -5.89
N THR A 46 0.25 -9.37 -5.46
CA THR A 46 -1.13 -9.09 -5.04
C THR A 46 -2.13 -9.44 -6.14
N LYS A 47 -1.86 -9.03 -7.39
CA LYS A 47 -2.73 -9.35 -8.54
C LYS A 47 -2.78 -10.85 -8.83
N SER A 48 -1.63 -11.52 -8.81
CA SER A 48 -1.56 -12.97 -9.02
C SER A 48 -2.36 -13.73 -7.96
N GLN A 49 -2.11 -13.42 -6.68
CA GLN A 49 -2.83 -14.04 -5.57
C GLN A 49 -4.34 -13.74 -5.62
N SER A 50 -4.75 -12.56 -6.07
CA SER A 50 -6.17 -12.22 -6.20
C SER A 50 -6.90 -13.13 -7.19
N ILE A 51 -6.25 -13.48 -8.29
CA ILE A 51 -6.80 -14.42 -9.30
C ILE A 51 -6.85 -15.84 -8.74
N GLU A 52 -5.75 -16.30 -8.12
CA GLU A 52 -5.61 -17.66 -7.61
C GLU A 52 -6.59 -17.97 -6.47
N LEU A 53 -6.84 -16.97 -5.59
CA LEU A 53 -7.59 -17.15 -4.36
C LEU A 53 -9.07 -16.76 -4.46
N ALA A 54 -9.48 -16.10 -5.54
CA ALA A 54 -10.86 -15.63 -5.74
C ALA A 54 -11.89 -16.77 -5.63
N LYS A 55 -11.59 -17.96 -6.17
CA LYS A 55 -12.47 -19.14 -6.09
C LYS A 55 -12.74 -19.64 -4.67
N TYR A 56 -11.98 -19.15 -3.69
CA TYR A 56 -12.14 -19.45 -2.27
C TYR A 56 -12.76 -18.28 -1.49
N ASN A 57 -13.29 -17.25 -2.16
CA ASN A 57 -13.80 -16.03 -1.54
C ASN A 57 -12.74 -15.28 -0.71
N ILE A 58 -11.48 -15.35 -1.12
CA ILE A 58 -10.39 -14.61 -0.50
C ILE A 58 -10.07 -13.39 -1.35
N CYS A 59 -10.21 -12.20 -0.77
CA CYS A 59 -9.84 -10.94 -1.43
C CYS A 59 -8.40 -10.56 -1.08
N VAL A 60 -7.61 -10.22 -2.08
CA VAL A 60 -6.21 -9.82 -1.92
C VAL A 60 -6.02 -8.44 -2.54
N ASN A 61 -5.64 -7.44 -1.74
CA ASN A 61 -5.44 -6.08 -2.20
C ASN A 61 -4.09 -5.54 -1.69
N ALA A 62 -3.58 -4.52 -2.36
CA ALA A 62 -2.39 -3.79 -1.93
C ALA A 62 -2.76 -2.39 -1.45
N LEU A 63 -2.19 -1.98 -0.33
CA LEU A 63 -2.15 -0.60 0.12
C LEU A 63 -0.80 -0.01 -0.28
N ALA A 64 -0.80 1.11 -0.98
CA ALA A 64 0.39 1.80 -1.45
C ALA A 64 0.51 3.18 -0.80
N PRO A 65 1.08 3.27 0.41
CA PRO A 65 1.28 4.55 1.08
C PRO A 65 2.31 5.42 0.36
N GLY A 66 2.13 6.74 0.46
CA GLY A 66 3.17 7.73 0.22
C GLY A 66 4.04 7.95 1.46
N TYR A 67 4.31 9.21 1.79
CA TYR A 67 5.07 9.55 3.00
C TYR A 67 4.16 9.61 4.22
N ILE A 68 4.37 8.67 5.13
CA ILE A 68 3.65 8.57 6.41
C ILE A 68 4.63 8.95 7.52
N LEU A 69 4.23 9.86 8.39
CA LEU A 69 5.04 10.26 9.53
C LEU A 69 4.99 9.17 10.61
N THR A 70 6.16 8.64 10.96
CA THR A 70 6.33 7.60 11.98
C THR A 70 7.51 7.97 12.88
N ASP A 71 7.63 7.37 14.05
CA ASP A 71 8.76 7.65 14.95
C ASP A 71 10.12 7.32 14.31
N ILE A 72 10.16 6.32 13.42
CA ILE A 72 11.38 5.90 12.74
C ILE A 72 11.90 6.97 11.78
N ASN A 73 11.00 7.67 11.06
CA ASN A 73 11.37 8.61 10.00
C ASN A 73 11.13 10.09 10.37
N ARG A 74 10.61 10.36 11.57
CA ARG A 74 10.23 11.71 12.03
C ARG A 74 11.37 12.70 11.87
N LYS A 75 12.56 12.40 12.39
CA LYS A 75 13.73 13.30 12.31
C LYS A 75 14.08 13.66 10.87
N GLN A 76 14.01 12.69 9.95
CA GLN A 76 14.32 12.92 8.54
C GLN A 76 13.24 13.74 7.84
N LEU A 77 11.97 13.45 8.12
CA LEU A 77 10.83 14.11 7.45
C LEU A 77 10.51 15.50 8.03
N GLU A 78 10.90 15.81 9.26
CA GLU A 78 10.76 17.14 9.88
C GLU A 78 11.95 18.07 9.59
N GLY A 79 13.06 17.55 9.04
CA GLY A 79 14.21 18.33 8.61
C GLY A 79 14.04 18.98 7.23
N ASP A 80 15.11 19.64 6.75
CA ASP A 80 15.12 20.39 5.47
C ASP A 80 14.70 19.53 4.26
N ALA A 81 15.14 18.26 4.22
CA ALA A 81 14.73 17.32 3.20
C ALA A 81 13.21 17.11 3.17
N GLY A 82 12.59 17.07 4.34
CA GLY A 82 11.14 16.92 4.46
C GLY A 82 10.37 18.15 3.95
N VAL A 83 10.91 19.35 4.12
CA VAL A 83 10.32 20.59 3.55
C VAL A 83 10.25 20.47 2.03
N LEU A 84 11.32 19.99 1.38
CA LEU A 84 11.35 19.81 -0.07
C LEU A 84 10.41 18.70 -0.52
N LEU A 85 10.33 17.61 0.24
CA LEU A 85 9.40 16.50 -0.05
C LEU A 85 7.94 16.94 0.05
N LYS A 86 7.55 17.71 1.07
CA LYS A 86 6.19 18.26 1.21
C LYS A 86 5.76 19.09 0.00
N LYS A 87 6.69 19.84 -0.61
CA LYS A 87 6.39 20.63 -1.81
C LYS A 87 5.95 19.77 -2.99
N LYS A 88 6.44 18.53 -3.08
CA LYS A 88 6.10 17.56 -4.14
C LYS A 88 4.76 16.87 -3.92
N ILE A 89 4.24 16.87 -2.70
CA ILE A 89 2.94 16.27 -2.38
C ILE A 89 1.85 17.32 -2.64
N PRO A 90 0.82 17.05 -3.46
CA PRO A 90 -0.28 17.99 -3.68
C PRO A 90 -0.93 18.50 -2.40
N LEU A 91 -1.18 17.63 -1.41
CA LEU A 91 -1.74 18.02 -0.11
C LEU A 91 -0.74 18.73 0.81
N LYS A 92 0.55 18.95 0.40
CA LYS A 92 1.59 19.72 1.09
C LYS A 92 1.89 19.28 2.52
N ARG A 93 1.58 18.04 2.86
CA ARG A 93 1.87 17.44 4.17
C ARG A 93 2.18 15.96 4.04
N PHE A 94 2.73 15.38 5.08
CA PHE A 94 2.80 13.94 5.27
C PHE A 94 1.50 13.45 5.89
N ALA A 95 1.16 12.19 5.65
CA ALA A 95 0.04 11.55 6.32
C ALA A 95 0.46 11.07 7.72
N THR A 96 -0.53 10.83 8.57
CA THR A 96 -0.35 10.12 9.85
C THR A 96 -0.68 8.64 9.69
N VAL A 97 -0.34 7.82 10.69
CA VAL A 97 -0.63 6.38 10.67
C VAL A 97 -2.13 6.14 10.69
N GLU A 98 -2.87 6.94 11.45
CA GLU A 98 -4.34 6.83 11.60
C GLU A 98 -5.08 7.05 10.28
N GLU A 99 -4.50 7.80 9.35
CA GLU A 99 -5.11 8.00 8.02
C GLU A 99 -5.10 6.73 7.16
N LEU A 100 -4.27 5.74 7.50
CA LEU A 100 -4.31 4.42 6.87
C LEU A 100 -5.41 3.53 7.44
N ASP A 101 -5.82 3.75 8.69
CA ASP A 101 -6.79 2.91 9.39
C ASP A 101 -8.15 2.89 8.68
N VAL A 102 -8.55 4.02 8.10
CA VAL A 102 -9.80 4.12 7.33
C VAL A 102 -9.79 3.15 6.15
N ILE A 103 -8.68 3.11 5.41
CA ILE A 103 -8.55 2.25 4.23
C ILE A 103 -8.41 0.78 4.65
N ILE A 104 -7.62 0.51 5.68
CA ILE A 104 -7.47 -0.85 6.21
C ILE A 104 -8.83 -1.37 6.70
N SER A 105 -9.58 -0.55 7.47
CA SER A 105 -10.90 -0.91 7.96
C SER A 105 -11.89 -1.22 6.81
N MET A 106 -11.85 -0.43 5.74
CA MET A 106 -12.64 -0.69 4.54
C MET A 106 -12.24 -2.02 3.89
N LEU A 107 -10.93 -2.29 3.75
CA LEU A 107 -10.43 -3.49 3.08
C LEU A 107 -10.74 -4.77 3.85
N VAL A 108 -10.74 -4.74 5.19
CA VAL A 108 -11.07 -5.90 6.04
C VAL A 108 -12.55 -6.03 6.32
N ASN A 109 -13.39 -5.04 5.96
CA ASN A 109 -14.81 -5.07 6.22
C ASN A 109 -15.45 -6.34 5.62
N PRO A 110 -16.25 -7.10 6.38
CA PRO A 110 -16.93 -8.30 5.88
C PRO A 110 -17.81 -8.03 4.65
N LEU A 111 -18.38 -6.83 4.52
CA LEU A 111 -19.22 -6.44 3.38
C LEU A 111 -18.41 -6.11 2.11
N ASN A 112 -17.09 -5.93 2.22
CA ASN A 112 -16.23 -5.73 1.07
C ASN A 112 -15.88 -7.07 0.42
N THR A 113 -16.79 -7.61 -0.37
CA THR A 113 -16.67 -8.95 -0.97
C THR A 113 -16.30 -8.94 -2.45
N TYR A 114 -16.24 -7.75 -3.10
CA TYR A 114 -16.04 -7.64 -4.54
C TYR A 114 -14.74 -6.92 -4.94
N MET A 115 -14.02 -6.34 -3.97
CA MET A 115 -12.73 -5.71 -4.23
C MET A 115 -11.58 -6.70 -4.03
N THR A 116 -10.93 -7.08 -5.13
CA THR A 116 -9.74 -7.93 -5.12
C THR A 116 -8.79 -7.53 -6.26
N GLY A 117 -7.49 -7.69 -6.07
CA GLY A 117 -6.45 -7.30 -7.04
C GLY A 117 -6.19 -5.79 -7.13
N ALA A 118 -6.86 -4.97 -6.32
CA ALA A 118 -6.69 -3.52 -6.33
C ALA A 118 -5.38 -3.10 -5.66
N THR A 119 -4.80 -2.00 -6.16
CA THR A 119 -3.73 -1.26 -5.48
C THR A 119 -4.26 0.12 -5.15
N ILE A 120 -4.36 0.44 -3.85
CA ILE A 120 -4.94 1.69 -3.35
C ILE A 120 -3.82 2.60 -2.90
N ALA A 121 -3.66 3.73 -3.60
CA ALA A 121 -2.72 4.78 -3.19
C ALA A 121 -3.31 5.63 -2.06
N VAL A 122 -2.50 5.85 -1.01
CA VAL A 122 -2.80 6.78 0.09
C VAL A 122 -1.58 7.68 0.27
N ASP A 123 -1.48 8.71 -0.56
CA ASP A 123 -0.22 9.42 -0.79
C ASP A 123 -0.36 10.94 -0.93
N GLY A 124 -1.55 11.48 -0.65
CA GLY A 124 -1.82 12.90 -0.79
C GLY A 124 -1.70 13.44 -2.21
N GLY A 125 -1.87 12.56 -3.22
CA GLY A 125 -1.75 12.88 -4.63
C GLY A 125 -0.32 12.80 -5.18
N LEU A 126 0.65 12.33 -4.38
CA LEU A 126 2.06 12.26 -4.77
C LEU A 126 2.28 11.50 -6.08
N SER A 127 1.57 10.40 -6.29
CA SER A 127 1.72 9.57 -7.48
C SER A 127 1.03 10.12 -8.73
N THR A 128 0.13 11.08 -8.59
CA THR A 128 -0.63 11.70 -9.70
C THR A 128 0.05 12.96 -10.24
N GLY A 129 0.90 13.61 -9.44
CA GLY A 129 1.58 14.85 -9.83
C GLY A 129 2.66 14.62 -10.88
N LEU A 130 2.87 15.62 -11.75
CA LEU A 130 4.08 15.70 -12.57
C LEU A 130 5.25 16.07 -11.65
N TRP A 131 6.33 15.28 -11.67
CA TRP A 131 7.57 15.62 -11.00
C TRP A 131 8.25 16.73 -11.81
N GLN A 132 7.93 17.97 -11.49
CA GLN A 132 8.68 19.15 -11.99
C GLN A 132 9.79 19.50 -11.01
#